data_0d21e62b85a99a77d3f75fb9622800f5
#
_entry.id   0d21e62b85a99a77d3f75fb9622800f5
#
_cell.length_a   1.000
_cell.length_b   1.000
_cell.length_c   1.000
_cell.angle_alpha   90.00
_cell.angle_beta   90.00
_cell.angle_gamma   90.00
#
_symmetry.space_group_name_H-M   'P 1'
#
loop_
_entity.id
_entity.type
_entity.pdbx_description
1 polymer ?
#
loop_
_entity_poly.entity_id
_entity_poly.type
_entity_poly.pdbx_seq_one_letter_code
_entity_poly.pdbx_strand_id
1 'polypeptide(L)'
;GGSKGIPGNNIKPFLGKPLICHTIDQAREAGAEDTDICVSTDSEEIRKVVEDYGLKVPFLRPDSLATDTAGTYGVILHALEWYLEHGVEYDQIVLLQTTSPLRRAEDITEAIEAWAPGIDMVVSVCEAATNPYYNAFETDASGNLHISKGDGHYTRRQDAPKVWEYNGAVYVMDAASLKRMPMSEFPVRRPYVMSKERSVDLDTPADWIRAELLASMLNSGDV
;
A
#
# COMPACT_ATOMS: atom_id res chain seq x y z
N GLY A 1 0.89 -15.06 6.46
CA GLY A 1 2.05 -14.25 6.45
C GLY A 1 3.16 -14.67 5.49
N GLY A 2 2.90 -14.75 4.14
CA GLY A 2 3.87 -15.25 3.16
C GLY A 2 4.90 -14.23 2.64
N SER A 3 5.39 -13.31 3.46
CA SER A 3 6.45 -12.36 3.03
C SER A 3 7.76 -13.12 2.74
N LYS A 4 8.20 -13.12 1.47
CA LYS A 4 9.43 -13.80 1.03
C LYS A 4 10.70 -13.01 1.36
N GLY A 5 10.64 -11.68 1.41
CA GLY A 5 11.78 -10.81 1.65
C GLY A 5 12.20 -10.75 3.11
N ILE A 6 11.27 -10.53 4.02
CA ILE A 6 11.49 -10.47 5.47
C ILE A 6 10.47 -11.40 6.14
N PRO A 7 10.81 -12.65 6.47
CA PRO A 7 9.89 -13.56 7.13
C PRO A 7 9.35 -12.98 8.45
N GLY A 8 8.02 -13.07 8.66
CA GLY A 8 7.38 -12.57 9.87
C GLY A 8 7.42 -11.05 10.05
N ASN A 9 7.67 -10.28 8.98
CA ASN A 9 7.80 -8.82 9.03
C ASN A 9 6.64 -8.13 9.75
N ASN A 10 5.39 -8.58 9.57
CA ASN A 10 4.20 -7.94 10.13
C ASN A 10 4.22 -7.83 11.66
N ILE A 11 4.85 -8.78 12.35
CA ILE A 11 4.95 -8.81 13.81
C ILE A 11 6.36 -8.54 14.33
N LYS A 12 7.33 -8.36 13.42
CA LYS A 12 8.69 -7.96 13.77
C LYS A 12 8.68 -6.55 14.36
N PRO A 13 9.42 -6.30 15.47
CA PRO A 13 9.50 -4.97 16.05
C PRO A 13 10.12 -3.95 15.07
N PHE A 14 9.38 -2.89 14.78
CA PHE A 14 9.83 -1.69 14.09
C PHE A 14 9.65 -0.51 15.02
N LEU A 15 10.71 0.24 15.32
CA LEU A 15 10.68 1.37 16.26
C LEU A 15 9.99 1.02 17.60
N GLY A 16 10.28 -0.17 18.13
CA GLY A 16 9.85 -0.60 19.48
C GLY A 16 8.47 -1.27 19.57
N LYS A 17 7.69 -1.37 18.48
CA LYS A 17 6.41 -2.11 18.47
C LYS A 17 6.25 -2.95 17.19
N PRO A 18 5.41 -4.02 17.19
CA PRO A 18 5.17 -4.83 16.00
C PRO A 18 4.77 -3.97 14.80
N LEU A 19 5.31 -4.28 13.62
CA LEU A 19 5.11 -3.47 12.40
C LEU A 19 3.63 -3.20 12.10
N ILE A 20 2.77 -4.22 12.23
CA ILE A 20 1.32 -4.10 11.99
C ILE A 20 0.64 -3.08 12.90
N CYS A 21 1.15 -2.91 14.14
CA CYS A 21 0.58 -1.98 15.11
C CYS A 21 0.74 -0.51 14.67
N HIS A 22 1.78 -0.19 13.90
CA HIS A 22 1.91 1.15 13.30
C HIS A 22 0.76 1.45 12.34
N THR A 23 0.38 0.48 11.51
CA THR A 23 -0.74 0.65 10.57
C THR A 23 -2.08 0.78 11.29
N ILE A 24 -2.28 0.01 12.37
CA ILE A 24 -3.49 0.11 13.21
C ILE A 24 -3.59 1.50 13.84
N ASP A 25 -2.49 2.01 14.41
CA ASP A 25 -2.48 3.35 14.99
C ASP A 25 -2.79 4.43 13.96
N GLN A 26 -2.16 4.36 12.79
CA GLN A 26 -2.39 5.30 11.68
C GLN A 26 -3.85 5.29 11.21
N ALA A 27 -4.50 4.12 11.16
CA ALA A 27 -5.92 4.02 10.82
C ALA A 27 -6.79 4.68 11.89
N ARG A 28 -6.51 4.43 13.19
CA ARG A 28 -7.21 5.05 14.33
C ARG A 28 -7.01 6.57 14.35
N GLU A 29 -5.79 7.03 14.14
CA GLU A 29 -5.45 8.47 14.08
C GLU A 29 -6.13 9.16 12.88
N ALA A 30 -6.35 8.44 11.77
CA ALA A 30 -7.12 8.90 10.63
C ALA A 30 -8.65 8.88 10.87
N GLY A 31 -9.11 8.48 12.05
CA GLY A 31 -10.52 8.50 12.46
C GLY A 31 -11.30 7.22 12.20
N ALA A 32 -10.63 6.10 11.84
CA ALA A 32 -11.32 4.83 11.71
C ALA A 32 -11.71 4.27 13.09
N GLU A 33 -12.96 3.84 13.23
CA GLU A 33 -13.41 3.09 14.40
C GLU A 33 -12.85 1.65 14.35
N ASP A 34 -12.58 1.05 15.51
CA ASP A 34 -12.01 -0.31 15.58
C ASP A 34 -12.88 -1.36 14.85
N THR A 35 -14.19 -1.16 14.81
CA THR A 35 -15.15 -2.03 14.10
C THR A 35 -14.98 -1.99 12.58
N ASP A 36 -14.40 -0.90 12.05
CA ASP A 36 -14.18 -0.68 10.62
C ASP A 36 -12.75 -1.04 10.20
N ILE A 37 -11.87 -1.37 11.16
CA ILE A 37 -10.51 -1.84 10.89
C ILE A 37 -10.49 -3.36 10.77
N CYS A 38 -10.24 -3.85 9.56
CA CYS A 38 -10.16 -5.28 9.27
C CYS A 38 -8.71 -5.72 9.05
N VAL A 39 -8.22 -6.60 9.92
CA VAL A 39 -6.97 -7.32 9.70
C VAL A 39 -7.28 -8.70 9.13
N SER A 40 -7.00 -8.90 7.83
CA SER A 40 -7.15 -10.21 7.18
C SER A 40 -5.83 -10.97 7.23
N THR A 41 -5.77 -12.02 8.03
CA THR A 41 -4.59 -12.88 8.20
C THR A 41 -4.98 -14.35 8.29
N ASP A 42 -4.11 -15.22 7.79
CA ASP A 42 -4.15 -16.68 7.94
C ASP A 42 -3.34 -17.18 9.14
N SER A 43 -2.58 -16.27 9.80
CA SER A 43 -1.68 -16.61 10.90
C SER A 43 -2.31 -16.35 12.26
N GLU A 44 -2.44 -17.39 13.06
CA GLU A 44 -2.87 -17.25 14.47
C GLU A 44 -1.89 -16.42 15.30
N GLU A 45 -0.61 -16.41 14.97
CA GLU A 45 0.40 -15.61 15.64
C GLU A 45 0.16 -14.10 15.39
N ILE A 46 -0.09 -13.71 14.13
CA ILE A 46 -0.44 -12.32 13.78
C ILE A 46 -1.76 -11.93 14.45
N ARG A 47 -2.77 -12.81 14.39
CA ARG A 47 -4.05 -12.59 15.06
C ARG A 47 -3.85 -12.28 16.54
N LYS A 48 -3.08 -13.14 17.24
CA LYS A 48 -2.81 -12.95 18.66
C LYS A 48 -2.13 -11.62 18.96
N VAL A 49 -1.12 -11.22 18.17
CA VAL A 49 -0.44 -9.92 18.34
C VAL A 49 -1.39 -8.76 18.18
N VAL A 50 -2.30 -8.81 17.19
CA VAL A 50 -3.30 -7.76 16.94
C VAL A 50 -4.33 -7.69 18.06
N GLU A 51 -4.80 -8.85 18.55
CA GLU A 51 -5.78 -8.92 19.65
C GLU A 51 -5.16 -8.49 20.99
N ASP A 52 -3.92 -8.88 21.26
CA ASP A 52 -3.15 -8.39 22.43
C ASP A 52 -2.92 -6.87 22.35
N TYR A 53 -2.87 -6.28 21.13
CA TYR A 53 -2.78 -4.84 20.91
C TYR A 53 -4.15 -4.12 21.04
N GLY A 54 -5.21 -4.86 21.31
CA GLY A 54 -6.55 -4.31 21.58
C GLY A 54 -7.44 -4.13 20.34
N LEU A 55 -7.10 -4.74 19.19
CA LEU A 55 -7.98 -4.75 18.02
C LEU A 55 -8.49 -6.17 17.76
N LYS A 56 -9.81 -6.34 17.69
CA LYS A 56 -10.42 -7.63 17.37
C LYS A 56 -10.20 -7.98 15.89
N VAL A 57 -9.70 -9.20 15.63
CA VAL A 57 -9.61 -9.76 14.28
C VAL A 57 -10.94 -10.44 13.95
N PRO A 58 -11.69 -10.00 12.93
CA PRO A 58 -13.05 -10.47 12.68
C PRO A 58 -13.11 -11.94 12.25
N PHE A 59 -12.10 -12.41 11.51
CA PHE A 59 -11.99 -13.77 10.97
C PHE A 59 -10.54 -14.14 10.71
N LEU A 60 -10.27 -15.43 10.61
CA LEU A 60 -9.06 -15.93 9.97
C LEU A 60 -9.31 -16.10 8.48
N ARG A 61 -8.36 -15.62 7.66
CA ARG A 61 -8.44 -15.75 6.22
C ARG A 61 -8.39 -17.23 5.81
N PRO A 62 -9.31 -17.71 4.96
CA PRO A 62 -9.33 -19.11 4.49
C PRO A 62 -8.03 -19.47 3.75
N ASP A 63 -7.60 -20.73 3.85
CA ASP A 63 -6.40 -21.26 3.20
C ASP A 63 -6.41 -21.05 1.68
N SER A 64 -7.58 -21.10 1.05
CA SER A 64 -7.74 -20.81 -0.40
C SER A 64 -7.28 -19.42 -0.81
N LEU A 65 -7.32 -18.45 0.13
CA LEU A 65 -6.87 -17.06 -0.05
C LEU A 65 -5.51 -16.80 0.61
N ALA A 66 -4.87 -17.82 1.18
CA ALA A 66 -3.56 -17.73 1.83
C ALA A 66 -2.40 -18.16 0.91
N THR A 67 -2.68 -18.45 -0.35
CA THR A 67 -1.69 -18.90 -1.33
C THR A 67 -0.94 -17.71 -1.96
N ASP A 68 0.28 -17.93 -2.43
CA ASP A 68 1.08 -16.93 -3.17
C ASP A 68 0.40 -16.42 -4.45
N THR A 69 -0.57 -17.19 -4.97
CA THR A 69 -1.36 -16.86 -6.17
C THR A 69 -2.69 -16.17 -5.84
N ALA A 70 -3.11 -16.18 -4.56
CA ALA A 70 -4.27 -15.44 -4.12
C ALA A 70 -3.95 -13.94 -4.13
N GLY A 71 -4.44 -13.24 -5.13
CA GLY A 71 -4.23 -11.79 -5.27
C GLY A 71 -4.92 -11.01 -4.14
N THR A 72 -4.41 -9.83 -3.86
CA THR A 72 -5.00 -8.86 -2.91
C THR A 72 -6.50 -8.65 -3.16
N TYR A 73 -6.93 -8.71 -4.41
CA TYR A 73 -8.34 -8.57 -4.82
C TYR A 73 -9.26 -9.58 -4.13
N GLY A 74 -8.93 -10.87 -4.18
CA GLY A 74 -9.74 -11.91 -3.52
C GLY A 74 -9.81 -11.73 -2.00
N VAL A 75 -8.74 -11.26 -1.38
CA VAL A 75 -8.70 -10.96 0.07
C VAL A 75 -9.63 -9.81 0.43
N ILE A 76 -9.67 -8.74 -0.39
CA ILE A 76 -10.56 -7.60 -0.16
C ILE A 76 -12.02 -8.02 -0.35
N LEU A 77 -12.35 -8.76 -1.40
CA LEU A 77 -13.71 -9.24 -1.62
C LEU A 77 -14.21 -10.12 -0.48
N HIS A 78 -13.37 -11.04 0.02
CA HIS A 78 -13.73 -11.86 1.18
C HIS A 78 -14.04 -11.04 2.42
N ALA A 79 -13.26 -9.97 2.68
CA ALA A 79 -13.54 -9.09 3.80
C ALA A 79 -14.88 -8.35 3.61
N LEU A 80 -15.14 -7.82 2.42
CA LEU A 80 -16.40 -7.14 2.09
C LEU A 80 -17.62 -8.06 2.24
N GLU A 81 -17.52 -9.30 1.75
CA GLU A 81 -18.57 -10.31 1.87
C GLU A 81 -18.84 -10.65 3.33
N TRP A 82 -17.78 -10.84 4.12
CA TRP A 82 -17.93 -11.11 5.56
C TRP A 82 -18.68 -9.99 6.29
N TYR A 83 -18.32 -8.71 6.05
CA TYR A 83 -19.01 -7.58 6.66
C TYR A 83 -20.47 -7.49 6.19
N LEU A 84 -20.73 -7.71 4.91
CA LEU A 84 -22.10 -7.71 4.37
C LEU A 84 -22.97 -8.79 5.02
N GLU A 85 -22.45 -10.00 5.22
CA GLU A 85 -23.12 -11.10 5.93
C GLU A 85 -23.40 -10.76 7.40
N HIS A 86 -22.63 -9.84 7.99
CA HIS A 86 -22.82 -9.35 9.35
C HIS A 86 -23.61 -8.02 9.41
N GLY A 87 -24.25 -7.64 8.30
CA GLY A 87 -25.18 -6.49 8.23
C GLY A 87 -24.49 -5.14 8.04
N VAL A 88 -23.21 -5.11 7.65
CA VAL A 88 -22.48 -3.87 7.39
C VAL A 88 -22.09 -3.80 5.90
N GLU A 89 -22.49 -2.75 5.24
CA GLU A 89 -22.12 -2.46 3.85
C GLU A 89 -21.27 -1.19 3.78
N TYR A 90 -20.15 -1.25 3.07
CA TYR A 90 -19.25 -0.13 2.85
C TYR A 90 -19.30 0.37 1.42
N ASP A 91 -19.28 1.69 1.24
CA ASP A 91 -19.18 2.35 -0.06
C ASP A 91 -17.73 2.47 -0.53
N GLN A 92 -16.79 2.52 0.41
CA GLN A 92 -15.36 2.67 0.18
C GLN A 92 -14.54 1.66 0.98
N ILE A 93 -13.43 1.25 0.42
CA ILE A 93 -12.41 0.45 1.09
C ILE A 93 -11.09 1.21 1.07
N VAL A 94 -10.46 1.32 2.23
CA VAL A 94 -9.12 1.85 2.37
C VAL A 94 -8.16 0.68 2.66
N LEU A 95 -7.35 0.31 1.67
CA LEU A 95 -6.31 -0.70 1.86
C LEU A 95 -5.01 -0.01 2.30
N LEU A 96 -4.48 -0.43 3.44
CA LEU A 96 -3.22 0.04 4.02
C LEU A 96 -2.25 -1.15 4.08
N GLN A 97 -1.12 -1.05 3.38
CA GLN A 97 -0.08 -2.07 3.51
C GLN A 97 0.75 -1.85 4.79
N THR A 98 1.00 -2.91 5.54
CA THR A 98 1.82 -2.87 6.76
C THR A 98 3.28 -2.54 6.47
N THR A 99 3.75 -2.86 5.28
CA THR A 99 5.13 -2.62 4.83
C THR A 99 5.45 -1.16 4.50
N SER A 100 4.47 -0.26 4.62
CA SER A 100 4.66 1.20 4.43
C SER A 100 4.50 1.97 5.76
N PRO A 101 5.39 1.77 6.74
CA PRO A 101 5.20 2.28 8.11
C PRO A 101 5.38 3.80 8.25
N LEU A 102 6.02 4.46 7.27
CA LEU A 102 6.29 5.91 7.32
C LEU A 102 5.13 6.77 6.78
N ARG A 103 4.03 6.14 6.36
CA ARG A 103 2.75 6.80 6.08
C ARG A 103 2.26 7.49 7.36
N ARG A 104 1.62 8.65 7.21
CA ARG A 104 0.95 9.38 8.29
C ARG A 104 -0.57 9.23 8.20
N ALA A 105 -1.27 9.54 9.28
CA ALA A 105 -2.74 9.58 9.29
C ALA A 105 -3.29 10.58 8.26
N GLU A 106 -2.63 11.73 8.08
CA GLU A 106 -3.00 12.74 7.09
C GLU A 106 -2.96 12.18 5.66
N ASP A 107 -2.00 11.30 5.33
CA ASP A 107 -1.94 10.66 4.01
C ASP A 107 -3.19 9.81 3.74
N ILE A 108 -3.78 9.22 4.78
CA ILE A 108 -5.01 8.43 4.68
C ILE A 108 -6.21 9.36 4.49
N THR A 109 -6.35 10.37 5.34
CA THR A 109 -7.50 11.30 5.30
C THR A 109 -7.53 12.11 4.01
N GLU A 110 -6.39 12.64 3.57
CA GLU A 110 -6.29 13.40 2.32
C GLU A 110 -6.55 12.52 1.08
N ALA A 111 -6.12 11.26 1.10
CA ALA A 111 -6.43 10.31 0.02
C ALA A 111 -7.94 9.99 -0.04
N ILE A 112 -8.60 9.86 1.13
CA ILE A 112 -10.06 9.68 1.22
C ILE A 112 -10.78 10.93 0.68
N GLU A 113 -10.36 12.12 1.08
CA GLU A 113 -10.93 13.40 0.63
C GLU A 113 -10.75 13.64 -0.88
N ALA A 114 -9.69 13.10 -1.47
CA ALA A 114 -9.44 13.18 -2.91
C ALA A 114 -10.36 12.27 -3.75
N TRP A 115 -11.04 11.33 -3.11
CA TRP A 115 -12.00 10.48 -3.81
C TRP A 115 -13.31 11.24 -4.08
N ALA A 116 -13.94 10.94 -5.21
CA ALA A 116 -15.25 11.46 -5.58
C ALA A 116 -16.00 10.44 -6.44
N PRO A 117 -17.34 10.50 -6.54
CA PRO A 117 -18.12 9.64 -7.42
C PRO A 117 -17.58 9.62 -8.85
N GLY A 118 -17.45 8.43 -9.42
CA GLY A 118 -16.86 8.21 -10.74
C GLY A 118 -15.35 7.96 -10.74
N ILE A 119 -14.69 7.98 -9.57
CA ILE A 119 -13.30 7.54 -9.39
C ILE A 119 -13.31 6.12 -8.85
N ASP A 120 -12.69 5.18 -9.55
CA ASP A 120 -12.60 3.79 -9.09
C ASP A 120 -11.59 3.64 -7.95
N MET A 121 -10.49 4.41 -8.00
CA MET A 121 -9.45 4.36 -6.99
C MET A 121 -8.65 5.66 -6.88
N VAL A 122 -8.42 6.12 -5.66
CA VAL A 122 -7.31 7.04 -5.33
C VAL A 122 -6.18 6.19 -4.77
N VAL A 123 -4.97 6.32 -5.32
CA VAL A 123 -3.82 5.51 -4.93
C VAL A 123 -2.62 6.39 -4.62
N SER A 124 -1.95 6.08 -3.52
CA SER A 124 -0.73 6.79 -3.15
C SER A 124 0.42 6.43 -4.09
N VAL A 125 1.14 7.48 -4.50
CA VAL A 125 2.26 7.41 -5.43
C VAL A 125 3.41 8.29 -4.94
N CYS A 126 4.61 8.00 -5.43
CA CYS A 126 5.71 8.97 -5.39
C CYS A 126 6.30 9.15 -6.79
N GLU A 127 7.12 10.20 -6.97
CA GLU A 127 7.80 10.39 -8.25
C GLU A 127 8.80 9.26 -8.48
N ALA A 128 8.65 8.55 -9.59
CA ALA A 128 9.47 7.38 -9.91
C ALA A 128 10.96 7.72 -9.96
N ALA A 129 11.79 6.87 -9.36
CA ALA A 129 13.24 7.01 -9.42
C ALA A 129 13.76 6.77 -10.83
N THR A 130 13.11 5.88 -11.59
CA THR A 130 13.42 5.56 -12.97
C THR A 130 12.35 6.12 -13.89
N ASN A 131 12.76 6.84 -14.93
CA ASN A 131 11.86 7.50 -15.86
C ASN A 131 11.98 6.88 -17.26
N PRO A 132 10.90 6.30 -17.84
CA PRO A 132 10.93 5.61 -19.11
C PRO A 132 11.25 6.51 -20.32
N TYR A 133 11.10 7.83 -20.17
CA TYR A 133 11.46 8.81 -21.19
C TYR A 133 12.91 9.27 -21.11
N TYR A 134 13.62 8.95 -20.00
CA TYR A 134 14.94 9.55 -19.73
C TYR A 134 16.03 8.53 -19.41
N ASN A 135 15.80 7.59 -18.50
CA ASN A 135 16.84 6.69 -17.98
C ASN A 135 16.40 5.22 -17.78
N ALA A 136 15.27 4.82 -18.36
CA ALA A 136 14.88 3.42 -18.50
C ALA A 136 15.07 2.98 -19.95
N PHE A 137 15.68 1.81 -20.15
CA PHE A 137 16.00 1.26 -21.45
C PHE A 137 15.45 -0.16 -21.59
N GLU A 138 15.08 -0.52 -22.79
CA GLU A 138 14.73 -1.88 -23.19
C GLU A 138 15.78 -2.38 -24.21
N THR A 139 15.89 -3.70 -24.36
CA THR A 139 16.76 -4.32 -25.36
C THR A 139 15.96 -4.67 -26.62
N ASP A 140 16.50 -4.34 -27.79
CA ASP A 140 15.96 -4.81 -29.07
C ASP A 140 16.35 -6.29 -29.35
N ALA A 141 15.87 -6.84 -30.46
CA ALA A 141 16.16 -8.22 -30.87
C ALA A 141 17.66 -8.50 -31.09
N SER A 142 18.47 -7.46 -31.30
CA SER A 142 19.93 -7.53 -31.49
C SER A 142 20.70 -7.32 -30.17
N GLY A 143 19.99 -7.08 -29.05
CA GLY A 143 20.60 -6.84 -27.75
C GLY A 143 21.05 -5.41 -27.50
N ASN A 144 20.72 -4.46 -28.38
CA ASN A 144 21.05 -3.05 -28.19
C ASN A 144 20.02 -2.36 -27.30
N LEU A 145 20.50 -1.39 -26.49
CA LEU A 145 19.64 -0.57 -25.64
C LEU A 145 18.97 0.56 -26.45
N HIS A 146 17.68 0.72 -26.26
CA HIS A 146 16.91 1.88 -26.68
C HIS A 146 16.06 2.41 -25.55
N ILE A 147 15.70 3.70 -25.58
CA ILE A 147 14.84 4.30 -24.55
C ILE A 147 13.48 3.59 -24.49
N SER A 148 12.96 3.33 -23.28
CA SER A 148 11.72 2.56 -23.11
C SER A 148 10.49 3.29 -23.66
N LYS A 149 10.45 4.63 -23.57
CA LYS A 149 9.31 5.43 -24.03
C LYS A 149 9.73 6.76 -24.63
N GLY A 150 9.08 7.16 -25.72
CA GLY A 150 9.41 8.41 -26.43
C GLY A 150 10.59 8.25 -27.37
N ASP A 151 11.26 9.36 -27.67
CA ASP A 151 12.29 9.48 -28.70
C ASP A 151 13.73 9.61 -28.15
N GLY A 152 13.90 9.64 -26.82
CA GLY A 152 15.20 9.74 -26.17
C GLY A 152 15.85 11.12 -26.19
N HIS A 153 15.16 12.16 -26.56
CA HIS A 153 15.70 13.52 -26.69
C HIS A 153 15.86 14.28 -25.36
N TYR A 154 15.36 13.75 -24.24
CA TYR A 154 15.52 14.40 -22.94
C TYR A 154 16.93 14.22 -22.41
N THR A 155 17.62 15.35 -22.18
CA THR A 155 18.98 15.37 -21.63
C THR A 155 19.02 15.61 -20.12
N ARG A 156 17.93 16.08 -19.53
CA ARG A 156 17.78 16.33 -18.09
C ARG A 156 16.45 15.76 -17.58
N ARG A 157 16.49 15.17 -16.40
CA ARG A 157 15.30 14.56 -15.77
C ARG A 157 14.12 15.53 -15.63
N GLN A 158 14.38 16.78 -15.24
CA GLN A 158 13.34 17.78 -15.01
C GLN A 158 12.62 18.22 -16.30
N ASP A 159 13.18 17.94 -17.47
CA ASP A 159 12.56 18.28 -18.75
C ASP A 159 11.67 17.13 -19.27
N ALA A 160 11.88 15.91 -18.75
CA ALA A 160 11.06 14.75 -19.10
C ALA A 160 9.69 14.79 -18.40
N PRO A 161 8.64 14.19 -19.00
CA PRO A 161 7.35 14.04 -18.33
C PRO A 161 7.50 13.36 -16.97
N LYS A 162 6.78 13.85 -15.96
CA LYS A 162 6.74 13.19 -14.65
C LYS A 162 6.11 11.80 -14.77
N VAL A 163 6.69 10.85 -14.08
CA VAL A 163 6.21 9.48 -13.97
C VAL A 163 6.03 9.12 -12.50
N TRP A 164 4.94 8.44 -12.21
CA TRP A 164 4.56 8.06 -10.86
C TRP A 164 4.69 6.56 -10.69
N GLU A 165 5.17 6.15 -9.53
CA GLU A 165 5.17 4.75 -9.10
C GLU A 165 4.26 4.58 -7.87
N TYR A 166 3.53 3.46 -7.79
CA TYR A 166 2.78 3.12 -6.59
C TYR A 166 3.76 2.85 -5.46
N ASN A 167 3.51 3.46 -4.31
CA ASN A 167 4.35 3.28 -3.12
C ASN A 167 3.78 2.31 -2.08
N GLY A 168 2.63 1.70 -2.38
CA GLY A 168 2.02 0.70 -1.50
C GLY A 168 1.31 1.24 -0.27
N ALA A 169 1.38 2.55 0.00
CA ALA A 169 0.96 3.08 1.29
C ALA A 169 -0.57 3.14 1.48
N VAL A 170 -1.31 3.74 0.53
CA VAL A 170 -2.77 3.97 0.65
C VAL A 170 -3.46 3.69 -0.67
N TYR A 171 -4.54 2.91 -0.63
CA TYR A 171 -5.45 2.68 -1.75
C TYR A 171 -6.87 2.93 -1.27
N VAL A 172 -7.52 3.97 -1.75
CA VAL A 172 -8.94 4.26 -1.49
C VAL A 172 -9.73 3.80 -2.70
N MET A 173 -10.57 2.78 -2.55
CA MET A 173 -11.26 2.11 -3.65
C MET A 173 -12.78 2.22 -3.51
N ASP A 174 -13.46 2.40 -4.63
CA ASP A 174 -14.90 2.31 -4.71
C ASP A 174 -15.36 0.84 -4.56
N ALA A 175 -16.24 0.57 -3.59
CA ALA A 175 -16.72 -0.79 -3.34
C ALA A 175 -17.52 -1.36 -4.51
N ALA A 176 -18.32 -0.53 -5.19
CA ALA A 176 -19.08 -0.96 -6.36
C ALA A 176 -18.16 -1.32 -7.54
N SER A 177 -17.05 -0.61 -7.73
CA SER A 177 -16.04 -0.94 -8.73
C SER A 177 -15.34 -2.26 -8.42
N LEU A 178 -14.97 -2.50 -7.15
CA LEU A 178 -14.39 -3.78 -6.70
C LEU A 178 -15.32 -4.98 -6.92
N LYS A 179 -16.64 -4.80 -6.76
CA LYS A 179 -17.64 -5.85 -7.04
C LYS A 179 -17.74 -6.19 -8.54
N ARG A 180 -17.31 -5.30 -9.45
CA ARG A 180 -17.40 -5.47 -10.91
C ARG A 180 -16.10 -5.99 -11.56
N MET A 181 -14.95 -5.55 -11.07
CA MET A 181 -13.67 -5.85 -11.71
C MET A 181 -12.50 -5.76 -10.71
N PRO A 182 -11.38 -6.45 -10.96
CA PRO A 182 -10.19 -6.33 -10.14
C PRO A 182 -9.57 -4.93 -10.25
N MET A 183 -8.91 -4.48 -9.17
CA MET A 183 -8.30 -3.15 -9.09
C MET A 183 -7.26 -2.88 -10.19
N SER A 184 -6.67 -3.93 -10.77
CA SER A 184 -5.76 -3.81 -11.92
C SER A 184 -6.44 -3.34 -13.20
N GLU A 185 -7.77 -3.46 -13.30
CA GLU A 185 -8.58 -3.11 -14.47
C GLU A 185 -9.33 -1.78 -14.29
N PHE A 186 -9.22 -1.12 -13.14
CA PHE A 186 -9.90 0.15 -12.89
C PHE A 186 -9.52 1.22 -13.91
N PRO A 187 -10.46 1.77 -14.68
CA PRO A 187 -10.17 2.77 -15.71
C PRO A 187 -9.86 4.15 -15.12
N VAL A 188 -10.46 4.51 -13.99
CA VAL A 188 -10.31 5.85 -13.39
C VAL A 188 -9.54 5.78 -12.08
N ARG A 189 -8.24 6.05 -12.15
CA ARG A 189 -7.33 6.09 -11.01
C ARG A 189 -6.77 7.48 -10.84
N ARG A 190 -6.82 8.02 -9.62
CA ARG A 190 -6.21 9.29 -9.29
C ARG A 190 -5.00 9.11 -8.37
N PRO A 191 -3.89 9.80 -8.65
CA PRO A 191 -2.74 9.77 -7.76
C PRO A 191 -2.97 10.64 -6.53
N TYR A 192 -2.59 10.12 -5.36
CA TYR A 192 -2.29 10.90 -4.16
C TYR A 192 -0.77 10.92 -4.00
N VAL A 193 -0.15 12.10 -4.11
CA VAL A 193 1.30 12.21 -4.18
C VAL A 193 1.90 12.32 -2.79
N MET A 194 2.74 11.36 -2.43
CA MET A 194 3.52 11.35 -1.19
C MET A 194 5.00 11.68 -1.46
N SER A 195 5.71 12.18 -0.45
CA SER A 195 7.16 12.34 -0.54
C SER A 195 7.88 10.98 -0.60
N LYS A 196 9.09 10.96 -1.17
CA LYS A 196 9.91 9.74 -1.28
C LYS A 196 10.33 9.19 0.08
N GLU A 197 10.55 10.07 1.04
CA GLU A 197 10.97 9.72 2.40
C GLU A 197 9.87 8.91 3.12
N ARG A 198 8.61 9.24 2.87
CA ARG A 198 7.45 8.53 3.42
C ARG A 198 6.95 7.36 2.57
N SER A 199 7.57 7.14 1.41
CA SER A 199 7.18 6.12 0.43
C SER A 199 8.07 4.86 0.46
N VAL A 200 8.70 4.57 1.60
CA VAL A 200 9.52 3.34 1.74
C VAL A 200 8.62 2.14 1.94
N ASP A 201 8.82 1.11 1.10
CA ASP A 201 8.23 -0.22 1.26
C ASP A 201 9.25 -1.19 1.85
N LEU A 202 8.89 -1.97 2.86
CA LEU A 202 9.78 -2.87 3.61
C LEU A 202 9.87 -4.25 2.95
N ASP A 203 10.51 -4.34 1.82
CA ASP A 203 10.71 -5.61 1.08
C ASP A 203 11.98 -6.35 1.50
N THR A 204 13.05 -5.61 1.82
CA THR A 204 14.37 -6.17 2.14
C THR A 204 14.89 -5.67 3.51
N PRO A 205 15.88 -6.37 4.11
CA PRO A 205 16.54 -5.86 5.31
C PRO A 205 17.16 -4.47 5.15
N ALA A 206 17.61 -4.10 3.96
CA ALA A 206 18.13 -2.76 3.66
C ALA A 206 17.03 -1.69 3.74
N ASP A 207 15.81 -2.01 3.26
CA ASP A 207 14.67 -1.10 3.37
C ASP A 207 14.28 -0.89 4.84
N TRP A 208 14.39 -1.93 5.66
CA TRP A 208 14.14 -1.83 7.10
C TRP A 208 15.06 -0.82 7.77
N ILE A 209 16.37 -0.94 7.56
CA ILE A 209 17.39 -0.01 8.10
C ILE A 209 17.14 1.41 7.57
N ARG A 210 16.84 1.53 6.28
CA ARG A 210 16.52 2.82 5.65
C ARG A 210 15.29 3.47 6.27
N ALA A 211 14.23 2.69 6.51
CA ALA A 211 13.00 3.20 7.11
C ALA A 211 13.21 3.67 8.56
N GLU A 212 13.98 2.93 9.37
CA GLU A 212 14.32 3.35 10.75
C GLU A 212 15.12 4.65 10.76
N LEU A 213 16.09 4.81 9.85
CA LEU A 213 16.86 6.05 9.71
C LEU A 213 15.95 7.22 9.29
N LEU A 214 15.12 7.03 8.26
CA LEU A 214 14.19 8.07 7.80
C LEU A 214 13.17 8.45 8.86
N ALA A 215 12.65 7.50 9.64
CA ALA A 215 11.77 7.80 10.76
C ALA A 215 12.43 8.71 11.79
N SER A 216 13.72 8.50 12.09
CA SER A 216 14.48 9.36 12.98
C SER A 216 14.61 10.78 12.43
N MET A 217 14.93 10.92 11.13
CA MET A 217 15.09 12.22 10.45
C MET A 217 13.75 12.97 10.34
N LEU A 218 12.65 12.27 10.03
CA LEU A 218 11.31 12.86 9.98
C LEU A 218 10.85 13.38 11.35
N ASN A 219 11.23 12.70 12.44
CA ASN A 219 10.90 13.12 13.80
C ASN A 219 11.75 14.31 14.28
N SER A 220 12.99 14.46 13.78
CA SER A 220 13.86 15.62 14.09
C SER A 220 13.55 16.83 13.21
N GLY A 221 12.79 16.68 12.14
CA GLY A 221 12.51 17.75 11.18
C GLY A 221 13.66 18.05 10.21
N ASP A 222 14.55 17.08 10.01
CA ASP A 222 15.73 17.22 9.13
C ASP A 222 15.43 16.91 7.64
N VAL A 223 14.21 16.45 7.33
CA VAL A 223 13.69 16.12 5.97
C VAL A 223 12.20 16.45 5.84
#